data_1af02e1a90def01f3d72e8470305dadd
#
_entry.id   1af02e1a90def01f3d72e8470305dadd
#
_cell.length_a   1.000
_cell.length_b   1.000
_cell.length_c   1.000
_cell.angle_alpha   90.00
_cell.angle_beta   90.00
_cell.angle_gamma   90.00
#
_symmetry.space_group_name_H-M   'P 1'
#
loop_
_entity.id
_entity.type
_entity.pdbx_description
1 polymer ?
#
loop_
_entity_poly.entity_id
_entity_poly.type
_entity_poly.pdbx_seq_one_letter_code
_entity_poly.pdbx_strand_id
1 'polypeptide(L)'
;RCSFMRRAWRLRATAGAIEVFYDHERIASHIRSCASQIRYVTLPEHMPSNHRAMTDWTPERFEAWARKFGPETQAYIRFLIHRREHPEQAFKTCAGVLRMGESLSATGMEAVCRAAKEKNVFTYKYFSMLFKRMASEPNKRPSAPIRHENLRGGSYYGGDANA
;
A
#
# COMPACT_ATOMS: atom_id res chain seq x y z
N ARG A 1 6.58 14.02 23.69
CA ARG A 1 5.80 15.00 22.88
C ARG A 1 6.77 15.67 21.89
N CYS A 2 6.41 15.73 20.61
CA CYS A 2 7.27 16.32 19.56
C CYS A 2 7.57 17.82 19.77
N SER A 3 6.76 18.51 20.53
CA SER A 3 6.92 19.92 20.89
C SER A 3 8.21 20.23 21.67
N PHE A 4 8.85 19.22 22.25
CA PHE A 4 10.07 19.37 23.05
C PHE A 4 11.34 18.92 22.34
N MET A 5 11.28 18.64 21.03
CA MET A 5 12.48 18.28 20.25
C MET A 5 13.50 19.43 20.22
N ARG A 6 14.78 19.08 20.33
CA ARG A 6 15.92 20.03 20.33
C ARG A 6 15.97 21.01 21.51
N ARG A 7 15.31 20.68 22.64
CA ARG A 7 15.39 21.45 23.89
C ARG A 7 16.21 20.69 24.93
N ALA A 8 16.79 21.40 25.88
CA ALA A 8 17.49 20.80 27.02
C ALA A 8 16.46 20.29 28.02
N TRP A 9 16.62 19.05 28.48
CA TRP A 9 15.74 18.41 29.47
C TRP A 9 16.55 17.99 30.68
N ARG A 10 15.88 17.88 31.82
CA ARG A 10 16.46 17.31 33.02
C ARG A 10 15.87 15.92 33.25
N LEU A 11 16.76 14.94 33.43
CA LEU A 11 16.37 13.55 33.73
C LEU A 11 16.58 13.28 35.22
N ARG A 12 15.60 12.66 35.83
CA ARG A 12 15.69 12.10 37.18
C ARG A 12 15.47 10.60 37.07
N ALA A 13 16.49 9.82 37.45
CA ALA A 13 16.40 8.35 37.48
C ALA A 13 16.35 7.90 38.95
N THR A 14 15.33 7.11 39.26
CA THR A 14 15.17 6.42 40.54
C THR A 14 15.34 4.91 40.35
N ALA A 15 15.27 4.11 41.37
CA ALA A 15 15.35 2.65 41.29
C ALA A 15 14.25 2.06 40.39
N GLY A 16 13.03 2.62 40.39
CA GLY A 16 11.88 2.09 39.64
C GLY A 16 11.38 2.95 38.48
N ALA A 17 11.78 4.22 38.38
CA ALA A 17 11.24 5.14 37.40
C ALA A 17 12.29 6.07 36.80
N ILE A 18 12.03 6.51 35.58
CA ILE A 18 12.74 7.59 34.90
C ILE A 18 11.75 8.72 34.62
N GLU A 19 12.04 9.89 35.16
CA GLU A 19 11.20 11.08 35.02
C GLU A 19 11.93 12.11 34.14
N VAL A 20 11.20 12.75 33.25
CA VAL A 20 11.72 13.78 32.34
C VAL A 20 11.05 15.10 32.69
N PHE A 21 11.88 16.12 32.92
CA PHE A 21 11.44 17.47 33.26
C PHE A 21 11.90 18.46 32.20
N TYR A 22 11.03 19.39 31.90
CA TYR A 22 11.31 20.55 31.09
C TYR A 22 10.80 21.79 31.84
N ASP A 23 11.67 22.76 32.05
CA ASP A 23 11.36 24.03 32.75
C ASP A 23 10.63 23.80 34.10
N HIS A 24 11.19 22.89 34.92
CA HIS A 24 10.65 22.45 36.24
C HIS A 24 9.33 21.64 36.18
N GLU A 25 8.70 21.49 35.04
CA GLU A 25 7.51 20.68 34.87
C GLU A 25 7.87 19.24 34.44
N ARG A 26 7.21 18.25 35.07
CA ARG A 26 7.36 16.84 34.69
C ARG A 26 6.54 16.55 33.44
N ILE A 27 7.24 16.37 32.32
CA ILE A 27 6.62 16.11 31.01
C ILE A 27 6.40 14.63 30.70
N ALA A 28 7.14 13.73 31.33
CA ALA A 28 7.00 12.29 31.14
C ALA A 28 7.51 11.50 32.35
N SER A 29 6.94 10.33 32.57
CA SER A 29 7.41 9.35 33.53
C SER A 29 7.31 7.96 32.91
N HIS A 30 8.37 7.17 33.04
CA HIS A 30 8.45 5.81 32.52
C HIS A 30 8.97 4.87 33.60
N ILE A 31 8.48 3.63 33.59
CA ILE A 31 9.03 2.58 34.46
C ILE A 31 10.46 2.28 33.96
N ARG A 32 11.40 2.26 34.91
CA ARG A 32 12.80 1.89 34.59
C ARG A 32 12.86 0.39 34.27
N SER A 33 13.27 0.04 33.06
CA SER A 33 13.55 -1.34 32.69
C SER A 33 15.03 -1.63 32.93
N CYS A 34 15.31 -2.61 33.79
CA CYS A 34 16.66 -3.15 34.04
C CYS A 34 16.95 -4.38 33.19
N ALA A 35 16.18 -4.64 32.13
CA ALA A 35 16.41 -5.76 31.24
C ALA A 35 17.74 -5.62 30.50
N SER A 36 18.46 -6.72 30.34
CA SER A 36 19.74 -6.79 29.61
C SER A 36 19.60 -6.51 28.11
N GLN A 37 18.39 -6.60 27.57
CA GLN A 37 18.10 -6.25 26.19
C GLN A 37 17.57 -4.82 26.09
N ILE A 38 18.03 -4.07 25.10
CA ILE A 38 17.55 -2.72 24.78
C ILE A 38 16.07 -2.82 24.44
N ARG A 39 15.21 -2.25 25.28
CA ARG A 39 13.77 -2.14 25.02
C ARG A 39 13.37 -0.68 24.92
N TYR A 40 12.72 -0.34 23.84
CA TYR A 40 12.09 0.98 23.70
C TYR A 40 10.73 0.94 24.38
N VAL A 41 10.55 1.76 25.42
CA VAL A 41 9.26 1.95 26.09
C VAL A 41 8.71 3.29 25.65
N THR A 42 7.76 3.26 24.71
CA THR A 42 7.15 4.48 24.17
C THR A 42 5.68 4.54 24.57
N LEU A 43 5.26 5.64 25.17
CA LEU A 43 3.85 5.89 25.43
C LEU A 43 3.17 6.39 24.15
N PRO A 44 2.01 5.82 23.75
CA PRO A 44 1.26 6.24 22.57
C PRO A 44 0.95 7.73 22.52
N GLU A 45 0.74 8.34 23.69
CA GLU A 45 0.47 9.78 23.85
C GLU A 45 1.63 10.67 23.43
N HIS A 46 2.86 10.14 23.47
CA HIS A 46 4.08 10.84 23.08
C HIS A 46 4.40 10.72 21.59
N MET A 47 3.70 9.84 20.90
CA MET A 47 3.89 9.67 19.44
C MET A 47 3.16 10.76 18.65
N PRO A 48 3.75 11.26 17.56
CA PRO A 48 3.04 12.07 16.57
C PRO A 48 1.80 11.33 16.04
N SER A 49 0.75 12.07 15.68
CA SER A 49 -0.50 11.47 15.19
C SER A 49 -0.31 10.58 13.96
N ASN A 50 0.57 10.96 13.04
CA ASN A 50 0.92 10.15 11.88
C ASN A 50 1.65 8.84 12.24
N HIS A 51 2.51 8.85 13.25
CA HIS A 51 3.19 7.64 13.74
C HIS A 51 2.21 6.73 14.51
N ARG A 52 1.33 7.33 15.30
CA ARG A 52 0.28 6.61 16.04
C ARG A 52 -0.64 5.85 15.08
N ALA A 53 -1.05 6.49 13.97
CA ALA A 53 -1.86 5.84 12.95
C ALA A 53 -1.16 4.64 12.29
N MET A 54 0.18 4.60 12.25
CA MET A 54 0.93 3.46 11.73
C MET A 54 1.09 2.32 12.75
N THR A 55 1.05 2.61 14.05
CA THR A 55 1.14 1.58 15.10
C THR A 55 -0.07 0.65 15.10
N ASP A 56 -1.23 1.15 14.62
CA ASP A 56 -2.46 0.36 14.48
C ASP A 56 -2.51 -0.47 13.19
N TRP A 57 -1.46 -0.45 12.38
CA TRP A 57 -1.43 -1.23 11.14
C TRP A 57 -1.02 -2.67 11.43
N THR A 58 -1.97 -3.57 11.27
CA THR A 58 -1.75 -5.02 11.40
C THR A 58 -2.13 -5.72 10.10
N PRO A 59 -1.57 -6.91 9.81
CA PRO A 59 -1.94 -7.71 8.65
C PRO A 59 -3.45 -7.94 8.57
N GLU A 60 -4.07 -8.28 9.70
CA GLU A 60 -5.50 -8.59 9.80
C GLU A 60 -6.38 -7.39 9.44
N ARG A 61 -5.96 -6.18 9.83
CA ARG A 61 -6.64 -4.94 9.49
C ARG A 61 -6.62 -4.69 7.98
N PHE A 62 -5.48 -4.92 7.34
CA PHE A 62 -5.38 -4.79 5.88
C PHE A 62 -6.20 -5.84 5.15
N GLU A 63 -6.22 -7.08 5.63
CA GLU A 63 -7.07 -8.13 5.07
C GLU A 63 -8.55 -7.82 5.22
N ALA A 64 -8.97 -7.32 6.39
CA ALA A 64 -10.35 -6.89 6.63
C ALA A 64 -10.76 -5.71 5.73
N TRP A 65 -9.84 -4.76 5.49
CA TRP A 65 -10.08 -3.66 4.56
C TRP A 65 -10.20 -4.16 3.11
N ALA A 66 -9.29 -5.03 2.69
CA ALA A 66 -9.29 -5.63 1.35
C ALA A 66 -10.56 -6.45 1.06
N ARG A 67 -11.11 -7.12 2.09
CA ARG A 67 -12.35 -7.91 1.97
C ARG A 67 -13.55 -7.09 1.51
N LYS A 68 -13.57 -5.76 1.78
CA LYS A 68 -14.64 -4.86 1.33
C LYS A 68 -14.70 -4.72 -0.20
N PHE A 69 -13.58 -4.95 -0.89
CA PHE A 69 -13.50 -4.90 -2.35
C PHE A 69 -13.78 -6.26 -2.99
N GLY A 70 -13.33 -7.35 -2.34
CA GLY A 70 -13.57 -8.70 -2.78
C GLY A 70 -12.40 -9.67 -2.57
N PRO A 71 -12.56 -10.95 -2.96
CA PRO A 71 -11.61 -12.01 -2.65
C PRO A 71 -10.27 -11.86 -3.39
N GLU A 72 -10.26 -11.38 -4.64
CA GLU A 72 -9.00 -11.18 -5.38
C GLU A 72 -8.16 -10.07 -4.77
N THR A 73 -8.81 -8.99 -4.32
CA THR A 73 -8.13 -7.89 -3.61
C THR A 73 -7.54 -8.40 -2.29
N GLN A 74 -8.30 -9.20 -1.53
CA GLN A 74 -7.79 -9.81 -0.30
C GLN A 74 -6.60 -10.73 -0.57
N ALA A 75 -6.69 -11.58 -1.59
CA ALA A 75 -5.60 -12.49 -1.98
C ALA A 75 -4.34 -11.72 -2.41
N TYR A 76 -4.51 -10.59 -3.11
CA TYR A 76 -3.40 -9.74 -3.51
C TYR A 76 -2.73 -9.04 -2.31
N ILE A 77 -3.50 -8.49 -1.38
CA ILE A 77 -2.95 -7.87 -0.15
C ILE A 77 -2.20 -8.91 0.69
N ARG A 78 -2.77 -10.11 0.86
CA ARG A 78 -2.09 -11.23 1.54
C ARG A 78 -0.78 -11.60 0.83
N PHE A 79 -0.77 -11.67 -0.49
CA PHE A 79 0.43 -11.90 -1.29
C PHE A 79 1.51 -10.84 -1.03
N LEU A 80 1.16 -9.55 -0.98
CA LEU A 80 2.09 -8.46 -0.69
C LEU A 80 2.72 -8.57 0.71
N ILE A 81 1.91 -8.93 1.70
CA ILE A 81 2.34 -9.07 3.11
C ILE A 81 3.29 -10.27 3.27
N HIS A 82 2.88 -11.45 2.78
CA HIS A 82 3.65 -12.69 2.95
C HIS A 82 4.94 -12.74 2.12
N ARG A 83 5.07 -11.91 1.10
CA ARG A 83 6.30 -11.83 0.31
C ARG A 83 7.45 -11.16 1.05
N ARG A 84 7.20 -10.43 2.10
CA ARG A 84 8.21 -9.73 2.89
C ARG A 84 8.57 -10.53 4.13
N GLU A 85 9.86 -10.54 4.47
CA GLU A 85 10.33 -11.13 5.72
C GLU A 85 9.69 -10.45 6.93
N HIS A 86 9.50 -9.11 6.84
CA HIS A 86 8.81 -8.31 7.83
C HIS A 86 7.54 -7.72 7.23
N PRO A 87 6.34 -8.09 7.72
CA PRO A 87 5.04 -7.63 7.20
C PRO A 87 4.90 -6.12 7.14
N GLU A 88 5.51 -5.41 8.09
CA GLU A 88 5.46 -3.95 8.21
C GLU A 88 5.99 -3.22 6.96
N GLN A 89 6.94 -3.84 6.26
CA GLN A 89 7.50 -3.28 5.02
C GLN A 89 6.47 -3.20 3.89
N ALA A 90 5.45 -4.05 3.93
CA ALA A 90 4.37 -4.06 2.94
C ALA A 90 3.25 -3.07 3.27
N PHE A 91 3.07 -2.67 4.53
CA PHE A 91 1.91 -1.90 4.99
C PHE A 91 1.69 -0.59 4.22
N LYS A 92 2.77 0.15 3.95
CA LYS A 92 2.68 1.38 3.16
C LYS A 92 2.18 1.13 1.74
N THR A 93 2.63 0.03 1.13
CA THR A 93 2.18 -0.38 -0.21
C THR A 93 0.71 -0.82 -0.16
N CYS A 94 0.33 -1.64 0.81
CA CYS A 94 -1.04 -2.11 1.01
C CYS A 94 -2.01 -0.94 1.22
N ALA A 95 -1.65 0.02 2.09
CA ALA A 95 -2.45 1.22 2.32
C ALA A 95 -2.62 2.05 1.04
N GLY A 96 -1.55 2.22 0.25
CA GLY A 96 -1.61 2.93 -1.02
C GLY A 96 -2.51 2.25 -2.05
N VAL A 97 -2.41 0.93 -2.16
CA VAL A 97 -3.23 0.11 -3.06
C VAL A 97 -4.71 0.19 -2.68
N LEU A 98 -5.05 0.01 -1.40
CA LEU A 98 -6.44 0.03 -0.93
C LEU A 98 -7.09 1.41 -1.04
N ARG A 99 -6.36 2.49 -0.74
CA ARG A 99 -6.85 3.87 -0.97
C ARG A 99 -7.13 4.15 -2.44
N MET A 100 -6.29 3.61 -3.34
CA MET A 100 -6.53 3.75 -4.77
C MET A 100 -7.79 3.00 -5.20
N GLY A 101 -8.09 1.86 -4.57
CA GLY A 101 -9.32 1.10 -4.80
C GLY A 101 -10.60 1.86 -4.43
N GLU A 102 -10.54 2.81 -3.50
CA GLU A 102 -11.70 3.63 -3.12
C GLU A 102 -12.20 4.53 -4.27
N SER A 103 -11.36 4.81 -5.25
CA SER A 103 -11.72 5.59 -6.44
C SER A 103 -12.28 4.77 -7.59
N LEU A 104 -12.29 3.43 -7.47
CA LEU A 104 -12.83 2.51 -8.48
C LEU A 104 -14.02 1.73 -7.91
N SER A 105 -14.79 1.12 -8.82
CA SER A 105 -15.77 0.10 -8.41
C SER A 105 -15.05 -1.15 -7.84
N ALA A 106 -15.73 -1.89 -6.95
CA ALA A 106 -15.17 -3.11 -6.38
C ALA A 106 -14.76 -4.12 -7.48
N THR A 107 -15.57 -4.26 -8.52
CA THR A 107 -15.29 -5.14 -9.67
C THR A 107 -14.02 -4.71 -10.43
N GLY A 108 -13.84 -3.41 -10.63
CA GLY A 108 -12.65 -2.87 -11.28
C GLY A 108 -11.39 -3.12 -10.46
N MET A 109 -11.47 -2.92 -9.14
CA MET A 109 -10.36 -3.19 -8.23
C MET A 109 -9.96 -4.66 -8.22
N GLU A 110 -10.92 -5.58 -8.23
CA GLU A 110 -10.67 -7.01 -8.31
C GLU A 110 -9.95 -7.42 -9.60
N ALA A 111 -10.38 -6.87 -10.75
CA ALA A 111 -9.72 -7.13 -12.03
C ALA A 111 -8.25 -6.66 -12.03
N VAL A 112 -7.99 -5.46 -11.48
CA VAL A 112 -6.62 -4.94 -11.36
C VAL A 112 -5.77 -5.80 -10.43
N CYS A 113 -6.31 -6.21 -9.28
CA CYS A 113 -5.59 -7.04 -8.32
C CYS A 113 -5.27 -8.43 -8.87
N ARG A 114 -6.19 -9.05 -9.62
CA ARG A 114 -5.96 -10.30 -10.33
C ARG A 114 -4.83 -10.17 -11.34
N ALA A 115 -4.88 -9.16 -12.22
CA ALA A 115 -3.84 -8.91 -13.21
C ALA A 115 -2.49 -8.58 -12.56
N ALA A 116 -2.48 -7.86 -11.44
CA ALA A 116 -1.27 -7.55 -10.70
C ALA A 116 -0.64 -8.80 -10.07
N LYS A 117 -1.46 -9.72 -9.56
CA LYS A 117 -1.01 -10.99 -9.00
C LYS A 117 -0.42 -11.91 -10.09
N GLU A 118 -1.10 -12.04 -11.23
CA GLU A 118 -0.62 -12.82 -12.38
C GLU A 118 0.74 -12.32 -12.90
N LYS A 119 0.92 -10.99 -12.94
CA LYS A 119 2.16 -10.34 -13.38
C LYS A 119 3.21 -10.20 -12.27
N ASN A 120 2.99 -10.77 -11.09
CA ASN A 120 3.87 -10.64 -9.93
C ASN A 120 4.24 -9.18 -9.59
N VAL A 121 3.29 -8.27 -9.70
CA VAL A 121 3.49 -6.85 -9.36
C VAL A 121 3.39 -6.69 -7.85
N PHE A 122 4.47 -6.20 -7.21
CA PHE A 122 4.56 -6.03 -5.75
C PHE A 122 5.00 -4.64 -5.29
N THR A 123 5.14 -3.71 -6.24
CA THR A 123 5.50 -2.32 -5.96
C THR A 123 4.33 -1.39 -6.25
N TYR A 124 4.12 -0.41 -5.37
CA TYR A 124 3.08 0.60 -5.55
C TYR A 124 3.15 1.31 -6.91
N LYS A 125 4.37 1.63 -7.37
CA LYS A 125 4.59 2.31 -8.65
C LYS A 125 4.01 1.51 -9.83
N TYR A 126 4.37 0.24 -9.93
CA TYR A 126 3.87 -0.61 -11.02
C TYR A 126 2.37 -0.91 -10.88
N PHE A 127 1.88 -1.09 -9.65
CA PHE A 127 0.45 -1.24 -9.43
C PHE A 127 -0.32 0.00 -9.90
N SER A 128 0.14 1.21 -9.58
CA SER A 128 -0.51 2.44 -10.01
C SER A 128 -0.50 2.63 -11.52
N MET A 129 0.54 2.18 -12.21
CA MET A 129 0.57 2.18 -13.69
C MET A 129 -0.46 1.23 -14.26
N LEU A 130 -0.55 0.01 -13.73
CA LEU A 130 -1.53 -0.99 -14.15
C LEU A 130 -2.95 -0.50 -13.89
N PHE A 131 -3.18 0.05 -12.71
CA PHE A 131 -4.45 0.64 -12.31
C PHE A 131 -4.90 1.74 -13.27
N LYS A 132 -4.03 2.72 -13.54
CA LYS A 132 -4.33 3.81 -14.50
C LYS A 132 -4.63 3.29 -15.88
N ARG A 133 -3.87 2.32 -16.37
CA ARG A 133 -4.09 1.70 -17.68
C ARG A 133 -5.48 1.05 -17.75
N MET A 134 -5.83 0.22 -16.76
CA MET A 134 -7.11 -0.46 -16.73
C MET A 134 -8.29 0.49 -16.46
N ALA A 135 -8.08 1.56 -15.69
CA ALA A 135 -9.08 2.60 -15.49
C ALA A 135 -9.30 3.47 -16.74
N SER A 136 -8.25 3.64 -17.57
CA SER A 136 -8.30 4.41 -18.82
C SER A 136 -8.82 3.59 -20.01
N GLU A 137 -8.97 2.27 -19.85
CA GLU A 137 -9.61 1.39 -20.84
C GLU A 137 -11.08 1.07 -20.42
N PRO A 138 -12.00 2.06 -20.40
CA PRO A 138 -13.40 1.76 -20.26
C PRO A 138 -13.85 1.15 -21.57
N ASN A 139 -13.93 -0.20 -21.56
CA ASN A 139 -14.68 -0.91 -22.58
C ASN A 139 -14.24 -0.60 -24.03
N LYS A 140 -12.99 -0.93 -24.40
CA LYS A 140 -12.74 -1.15 -25.83
C LYS A 140 -13.64 -2.32 -26.23
N ARG A 141 -14.86 -1.99 -26.67
CA ARG A 141 -15.64 -2.88 -27.52
C ARG A 141 -14.67 -3.37 -28.58
N PRO A 142 -14.62 -4.69 -28.89
CA PRO A 142 -13.82 -5.15 -30.01
C PRO A 142 -14.19 -4.25 -31.18
N SER A 143 -13.24 -3.48 -31.68
CA SER A 143 -13.44 -2.67 -32.85
C SER A 143 -13.90 -3.62 -33.93
N ALA A 144 -15.15 -3.49 -34.37
CA ALA A 144 -15.63 -4.23 -35.50
C ALA A 144 -14.55 -4.12 -36.60
N PRO A 145 -14.21 -5.21 -37.31
CA PRO A 145 -13.20 -5.14 -38.34
C PRO A 145 -13.57 -3.99 -39.26
N ILE A 146 -12.66 -3.03 -39.40
CA ILE A 146 -12.87 -1.87 -40.26
C ILE A 146 -12.99 -2.42 -41.68
N ARG A 147 -14.22 -2.57 -42.16
CA ARG A 147 -14.48 -2.85 -43.56
C ARG A 147 -14.25 -1.53 -44.29
N HIS A 148 -13.03 -1.32 -44.72
CA HIS A 148 -12.76 -0.33 -45.74
C HIS A 148 -13.22 -0.88 -47.06
N GLU A 149 -14.18 -0.24 -47.72
CA GLU A 149 -14.61 -0.56 -49.09
C GLU A 149 -13.46 -0.45 -50.13
N ASN A 150 -12.34 0.15 -49.71
CA ASN A 150 -11.12 0.29 -50.52
C ASN A 150 -10.07 -0.80 -50.32
N LEU A 151 -10.35 -1.87 -49.55
CA LEU A 151 -9.48 -3.03 -49.49
C LEU A 151 -9.70 -3.85 -50.78
N ARG A 152 -8.85 -3.59 -51.79
CA ARG A 152 -8.76 -4.43 -52.99
C ARG A 152 -8.35 -5.84 -52.57
N GLY A 153 -9.24 -6.81 -52.74
CA GLY A 153 -9.01 -8.20 -52.36
C GLY A 153 -7.83 -8.82 -53.11
N GLY A 154 -7.34 -9.97 -52.64
CA GLY A 154 -6.20 -10.68 -53.23
C GLY A 154 -6.32 -10.98 -54.75
N SER A 155 -7.53 -11.04 -55.31
CA SER A 155 -7.82 -11.15 -56.72
C SER A 155 -7.40 -9.94 -57.58
N TYR A 156 -7.15 -8.79 -56.99
CA TYR A 156 -6.69 -7.60 -57.71
C TYR A 156 -5.20 -7.65 -58.04
N TYR A 157 -4.41 -8.42 -57.30
CA TYR A 157 -2.96 -8.58 -57.49
C TYR A 157 -2.57 -9.90 -58.15
N GLY A 158 -3.55 -10.74 -58.43
CA GLY A 158 -3.37 -11.97 -59.19
C GLY A 158 -3.44 -11.64 -60.69
N GLY A 159 -2.34 -11.08 -61.23
CA GLY A 159 -2.14 -11.04 -62.69
C GLY A 159 -2.00 -12.46 -63.19
N ASP A 160 -2.82 -12.81 -64.21
CA ASP A 160 -2.75 -14.08 -64.94
C ASP A 160 -1.34 -14.36 -65.44
N ALA A 161 -0.66 -15.32 -64.82
CA ALA A 161 0.54 -15.90 -65.31
C ALA A 161 0.12 -17.06 -66.23
N ASN A 162 -0.36 -16.73 -67.42
CA ASN A 162 -0.40 -17.70 -68.57
C ASN A 162 -0.60 -16.95 -69.89
N ALA A 163 0.48 -16.73 -70.55
CA ALA A 163 0.63 -16.74 -72.01
C ALA A 163 2.10 -16.91 -72.33
#